data_4cfb6000dfcac55b2cd06bfbb1e09ca8
#
_entry.id   4cfb6000dfcac55b2cd06bfbb1e09ca8
#
_cell.length_a   1.000
_cell.length_b   1.000
_cell.length_c   1.000
_cell.angle_alpha   90.00
_cell.angle_beta   90.00
_cell.angle_gamma   90.00
#
_symmetry.space_group_name_H-M   'P 1'
#
loop_
_entity.id
_entity.type
_entity.pdbx_description
1 polymer ?
#
loop_
_entity_poly.entity_id
_entity_poly.type
_entity_poly.pdbx_seq_one_letter_code
_entity_poly.pdbx_strand_id
1 'polypeptide(L)'
;MNIAICGMAQHDKSEVDNFNGEIWGLPWDEGRWPFFDRYFEIHPLDLLRKPEAQRRDGYEDRLKSLPILYMQEAYEDIPNAIRYPVEKVVDNLGLDYFNSSISYLMGMALLEGADKIGIWGVDMADLEPVPGDPSYISEFAYQRPNMEYLIGLARGRGVDVYIPERSPLAKFHGEGIPLGLMYPSYPQRYGYL
;
A
#
# COMPACT_ATOMS: atom_id res chain seq x y z
N MET A 1 1.85 17.75 7.10
CA MET A 1 1.53 16.54 7.91
C MET A 1 2.40 15.38 7.45
N ASN A 2 2.92 14.56 8.40
CA ASN A 2 3.70 13.36 8.05
C ASN A 2 2.85 12.11 8.23
N ILE A 3 2.94 11.17 7.30
CA ILE A 3 2.15 9.93 7.29
C ILE A 3 3.07 8.74 7.03
N ALA A 4 2.97 7.71 7.88
CA ALA A 4 3.54 6.40 7.65
C ALA A 4 2.47 5.47 7.09
N ILE A 5 2.70 4.88 5.94
CA ILE A 5 1.85 3.85 5.34
C ILE A 5 2.51 2.49 5.56
N CYS A 6 1.81 1.58 6.24
CA CYS A 6 2.31 0.28 6.63
C CYS A 6 1.56 -0.85 5.92
N GLY A 7 2.29 -1.63 5.17
CA GLY A 7 1.81 -2.85 4.51
C GLY A 7 2.08 -4.12 5.32
N MET A 8 2.08 -5.27 4.65
CA MET A 8 2.09 -6.58 5.30
C MET A 8 3.48 -7.26 5.37
N ALA A 9 4.50 -6.74 4.67
CA ALA A 9 5.85 -7.30 4.77
C ALA A 9 6.50 -6.99 6.14
N GLN A 10 7.38 -7.89 6.60
CA GLN A 10 7.79 -7.93 8.01
C GLN A 10 9.06 -7.12 8.36
N HIS A 11 9.64 -6.42 7.41
CA HIS A 11 10.89 -5.71 7.66
C HIS A 11 10.69 -4.23 8.00
N ASP A 12 11.70 -3.65 8.62
CA ASP A 12 11.82 -2.23 8.94
C ASP A 12 10.81 -1.65 9.95
N LYS A 13 10.18 -2.53 10.75
CA LYS A 13 9.20 -2.13 11.78
C LYS A 13 9.77 -1.13 12.80
N SER A 14 11.01 -1.33 13.23
CA SER A 14 11.65 -0.45 14.22
C SER A 14 11.86 1.00 13.74
N GLU A 15 11.85 1.24 12.44
CA GLU A 15 11.94 2.59 11.89
C GLU A 15 10.64 3.36 12.10
N VAL A 16 9.50 2.65 12.07
CA VAL A 16 8.16 3.26 12.25
C VAL A 16 7.92 3.65 13.70
N ASP A 17 8.48 2.92 14.67
CA ASP A 17 8.33 3.21 16.10
C ASP A 17 8.81 4.64 16.47
N ASN A 18 9.73 5.19 15.68
CA ASN A 18 10.26 6.54 15.87
C ASN A 18 9.72 7.56 14.85
N PHE A 19 8.72 7.19 14.07
CA PHE A 19 8.15 8.08 13.06
C PHE A 19 7.32 9.19 13.74
N ASN A 20 7.64 10.44 13.40
CA ASN A 20 6.91 11.60 13.92
C ASN A 20 5.78 11.98 12.94
N GLY A 21 4.62 11.40 13.12
CA GLY A 21 3.43 11.59 12.28
C GLY A 21 2.35 10.57 12.56
N GLU A 22 1.31 10.55 11.76
CA GLU A 22 0.28 9.50 11.82
C GLU A 22 0.77 8.21 11.17
N ILE A 23 0.36 7.08 11.73
CA ILE A 23 0.67 5.74 11.23
C ILE A 23 -0.62 5.11 10.71
N TRP A 24 -0.67 4.81 9.43
CA TRP A 24 -1.84 4.25 8.75
C TRP A 24 -1.54 2.83 8.25
N GLY A 25 -2.54 1.96 8.31
CA GLY A 25 -2.33 0.60 7.87
C GLY A 25 -3.61 -0.20 7.63
N LEU A 26 -3.42 -1.51 7.47
CA LEU A 26 -4.49 -2.44 7.15
C LEU A 26 -4.97 -3.16 8.42
N PRO A 27 -6.26 -3.46 8.58
CA PRO A 27 -6.79 -4.19 9.74
C PRO A 27 -6.20 -5.60 9.92
N TRP A 28 -5.62 -6.14 8.87
CA TRP A 28 -5.07 -7.50 8.75
C TRP A 28 -3.61 -7.64 9.21
N ASP A 29 -3.12 -6.75 10.05
CA ASP A 29 -1.68 -6.65 10.38
C ASP A 29 -1.12 -7.82 11.21
N GLU A 30 -1.96 -8.72 11.73
CA GLU A 30 -1.57 -9.86 12.59
C GLU A 30 -0.72 -9.48 13.81
N GLY A 31 -0.83 -8.25 14.30
CA GLY A 31 0.00 -7.74 15.37
C GLY A 31 1.45 -7.43 14.95
N ARG A 32 1.69 -7.30 13.66
CA ARG A 32 3.02 -6.93 13.12
C ARG A 32 3.40 -5.50 13.47
N TRP A 33 2.40 -4.63 13.57
CA TRP A 33 2.55 -3.22 13.95
C TRP A 33 1.94 -2.98 15.32
N PRO A 34 2.45 -2.03 16.13
CA PRO A 34 1.94 -1.81 17.49
C PRO A 34 0.49 -1.31 17.50
N PHE A 35 0.21 -0.35 16.63
CA PHE A 35 -1.14 0.19 16.39
C PHE A 35 -1.09 1.07 15.13
N PHE A 36 -2.27 1.40 14.60
CA PHE A 36 -2.42 2.44 13.58
C PHE A 36 -3.38 3.53 14.08
N ASP A 37 -3.07 4.77 13.72
CA ASP A 37 -3.98 5.88 13.96
C ASP A 37 -5.23 5.78 13.08
N ARG A 38 -5.04 5.25 11.85
CA ARG A 38 -6.14 5.00 10.91
C ARG A 38 -5.96 3.65 10.22
N TYR A 39 -7.08 2.97 10.06
CA TYR A 39 -7.18 1.67 9.38
C TYR A 39 -7.96 1.79 8.09
N PHE A 40 -7.58 1.00 7.10
CA PHE A 40 -8.21 1.01 5.78
C PHE A 40 -8.53 -0.42 5.33
N GLU A 41 -9.82 -0.73 5.23
CA GLU A 41 -10.33 -1.98 4.66
C GLU A 41 -11.17 -1.64 3.43
N ILE A 42 -10.54 -1.67 2.28
CA ILE A 42 -11.16 -1.19 1.02
C ILE A 42 -11.88 -2.33 0.26
N HIS A 43 -11.88 -3.54 0.77
CA HIS A 43 -12.69 -4.59 0.16
C HIS A 43 -14.18 -4.41 0.51
N PRO A 44 -15.09 -4.75 -0.42
CA PRO A 44 -16.53 -4.77 -0.13
C PRO A 44 -16.85 -5.69 1.04
N LEU A 45 -17.76 -5.30 1.92
CA LEU A 45 -18.10 -6.08 3.12
C LEU A 45 -18.68 -7.47 2.76
N ASP A 46 -19.46 -7.55 1.70
CA ASP A 46 -20.01 -8.81 1.19
C ASP A 46 -18.92 -9.77 0.69
N LEU A 47 -17.82 -9.22 0.14
CA LEU A 47 -16.66 -10.03 -0.24
C LEU A 47 -15.91 -10.54 1.00
N LEU A 48 -15.78 -9.71 2.05
CA LEU A 48 -15.11 -10.10 3.30
C LEU A 48 -15.84 -11.22 4.03
N ARG A 49 -17.15 -11.31 3.84
CA ARG A 49 -18.04 -12.34 4.44
C ARG A 49 -18.04 -13.67 3.68
N LYS A 50 -17.46 -13.73 2.50
CA LYS A 50 -17.39 -14.98 1.74
C LYS A 50 -16.37 -15.94 2.34
N PRO A 51 -16.66 -17.25 2.36
CA PRO A 51 -15.69 -18.26 2.83
C PRO A 51 -14.36 -18.19 2.09
N GLU A 52 -14.40 -17.87 0.80
CA GLU A 52 -13.20 -17.77 -0.06
C GLU A 52 -12.31 -16.57 0.29
N ALA A 53 -12.82 -15.59 1.03
CA ALA A 53 -12.02 -14.44 1.47
C ALA A 53 -10.92 -14.83 2.45
N GLN A 54 -10.94 -16.06 2.99
CA GLN A 54 -9.95 -16.63 3.93
C GLN A 54 -9.66 -15.70 5.13
N ARG A 55 -10.65 -14.88 5.51
CA ARG A 55 -10.55 -14.02 6.68
C ARG A 55 -10.65 -14.86 7.95
N ARG A 56 -9.89 -14.45 8.98
CA ARG A 56 -9.92 -15.16 10.27
C ARG A 56 -11.28 -15.02 10.96
N ASP A 57 -11.62 -16.01 11.74
CA ASP A 57 -12.76 -15.92 12.65
C ASP A 57 -12.61 -14.68 13.54
N GLY A 58 -13.71 -13.93 13.71
CA GLY A 58 -13.71 -12.70 14.49
C GLY A 58 -13.17 -11.46 13.74
N TYR A 59 -12.88 -11.55 12.44
CA TYR A 59 -12.37 -10.41 11.67
C TYR A 59 -13.35 -9.23 11.66
N GLU A 60 -14.64 -9.49 11.50
CA GLU A 60 -15.66 -8.44 11.54
C GLU A 60 -15.75 -7.77 12.93
N ASP A 61 -15.64 -8.54 14.02
CA ASP A 61 -15.59 -8.00 15.38
C ASP A 61 -14.32 -7.13 15.58
N ARG A 62 -13.21 -7.53 14.99
CA ARG A 62 -12.02 -6.70 14.96
C ARG A 62 -12.29 -5.37 14.25
N LEU A 63 -12.89 -5.38 13.06
CA LEU A 63 -13.24 -4.15 12.34
C LEU A 63 -14.08 -3.21 13.20
N LYS A 64 -15.09 -3.74 13.92
CA LYS A 64 -15.95 -2.97 14.84
C LYS A 64 -15.20 -2.38 16.03
N SER A 65 -14.06 -2.94 16.40
CA SER A 65 -13.25 -2.47 17.55
C SER A 65 -12.23 -1.38 17.19
N LEU A 66 -11.99 -1.11 15.91
CA LEU A 66 -10.97 -0.17 15.47
C LEU A 66 -11.41 1.30 15.68
N PRO A 67 -10.51 2.21 16.07
CA PRO A 67 -10.91 3.57 16.42
C PRO A 67 -11.32 4.42 15.19
N ILE A 68 -10.54 4.35 14.11
CA ILE A 68 -10.79 5.06 12.85
C ILE A 68 -10.61 4.06 11.72
N LEU A 69 -11.71 3.67 11.08
CA LEU A 69 -11.73 2.67 10.02
C LEU A 69 -12.35 3.25 8.75
N TYR A 70 -11.55 3.36 7.68
CA TYR A 70 -12.06 3.68 6.35
C TYR A 70 -12.44 2.40 5.60
N MET A 71 -13.65 2.39 5.05
CA MET A 71 -14.17 1.31 4.21
C MET A 71 -14.76 1.88 2.91
N GLN A 72 -15.13 1.02 1.98
CA GLN A 72 -15.80 1.49 0.74
C GLN A 72 -17.07 2.28 1.03
N GLU A 73 -17.85 1.82 2.01
CA GLU A 73 -19.09 2.45 2.45
C GLU A 73 -19.15 2.56 3.97
N ALA A 74 -20.04 3.40 4.45
CA ALA A 74 -20.46 3.39 5.87
C ALA A 74 -21.50 2.27 6.04
N TYR A 75 -21.11 1.18 6.66
CA TYR A 75 -21.96 0.02 6.84
C TYR A 75 -22.68 0.07 8.18
N GLU A 76 -23.99 -0.21 8.19
CA GLU A 76 -24.77 -0.29 9.45
C GLU A 76 -24.22 -1.34 10.41
N ASP A 77 -23.75 -2.46 9.86
CA ASP A 77 -23.16 -3.57 10.62
C ASP A 77 -21.79 -3.25 11.23
N ILE A 78 -21.12 -2.21 10.73
CA ILE A 78 -19.79 -1.75 11.19
C ILE A 78 -19.92 -0.26 11.54
N PRO A 79 -20.45 0.07 12.71
CA PRO A 79 -20.87 1.45 13.03
C PRO A 79 -19.72 2.47 13.12
N ASN A 80 -18.49 2.02 13.24
CA ASN A 80 -17.29 2.86 13.20
C ASN A 80 -16.69 3.01 11.77
N ALA A 81 -17.30 2.39 10.74
CA ALA A 81 -16.85 2.53 9.37
C ALA A 81 -17.13 3.93 8.83
N ILE A 82 -16.07 4.56 8.34
CA ILE A 82 -16.13 5.84 7.62
C ILE A 82 -16.01 5.53 6.14
N ARG A 83 -16.95 6.04 5.34
CA ARG A 83 -16.84 5.88 3.88
C ARG A 83 -15.58 6.57 3.38
N TYR A 84 -14.75 5.82 2.63
CA TYR A 84 -13.58 6.38 1.97
C TYR A 84 -14.03 7.40 0.90
N PRO A 85 -13.47 8.62 0.90
CA PRO A 85 -13.92 9.70 0.01
C PRO A 85 -13.34 9.57 -1.40
N VAL A 86 -13.63 8.46 -2.08
CA VAL A 86 -13.01 8.12 -3.38
C VAL A 86 -13.19 9.22 -4.42
N GLU A 87 -14.35 9.85 -4.49
CA GLU A 87 -14.64 10.91 -5.46
C GLU A 87 -13.71 12.13 -5.23
N LYS A 88 -13.53 12.51 -3.97
CA LYS A 88 -12.63 13.63 -3.63
C LYS A 88 -11.17 13.30 -3.94
N VAL A 89 -10.76 12.04 -3.71
CA VAL A 89 -9.41 11.59 -4.03
C VAL A 89 -9.19 11.62 -5.54
N VAL A 90 -10.12 11.07 -6.32
CA VAL A 90 -10.07 11.06 -7.79
C VAL A 90 -10.02 12.49 -8.34
N ASP A 91 -10.91 13.37 -7.87
CA ASP A 91 -10.95 14.76 -8.30
C ASP A 91 -9.66 15.52 -7.96
N ASN A 92 -9.11 15.32 -6.75
CA ASN A 92 -7.86 15.97 -6.33
C ASN A 92 -6.66 15.51 -7.13
N LEU A 93 -6.56 14.21 -7.39
CA LEU A 93 -5.41 13.63 -8.08
C LEU A 93 -5.52 13.73 -9.60
N GLY A 94 -6.73 13.90 -10.15
CA GLY A 94 -7.00 13.77 -11.58
C GLY A 94 -6.75 12.34 -12.07
N LEU A 95 -7.00 11.34 -11.23
CA LEU A 95 -6.60 9.96 -11.42
C LEU A 95 -7.60 9.03 -10.75
N ASP A 96 -8.08 8.02 -11.48
CA ASP A 96 -8.98 6.94 -11.01
C ASP A 96 -8.30 5.56 -10.99
N TYR A 97 -6.97 5.54 -10.99
CA TYR A 97 -6.17 4.32 -11.07
C TYR A 97 -5.72 3.87 -9.67
N PHE A 98 -6.56 3.06 -9.01
CA PHE A 98 -6.31 2.45 -7.71
C PHE A 98 -6.62 0.95 -7.77
N ASN A 99 -5.67 0.10 -7.40
CA ASN A 99 -5.81 -1.36 -7.50
C ASN A 99 -5.22 -2.14 -6.32
N SER A 100 -4.92 -1.46 -5.22
CA SER A 100 -4.52 -2.07 -3.96
C SER A 100 -4.95 -1.22 -2.78
N SER A 101 -5.18 -1.82 -1.62
CA SER A 101 -5.49 -1.05 -0.41
C SER A 101 -4.43 0.01 -0.13
N ILE A 102 -3.15 -0.30 -0.35
CA ILE A 102 -2.04 0.65 -0.15
C ILE A 102 -2.15 1.87 -1.09
N SER A 103 -2.62 1.68 -2.32
CA SER A 103 -2.83 2.82 -3.24
C SER A 103 -3.93 3.77 -2.75
N TYR A 104 -4.97 3.26 -2.08
CA TYR A 104 -5.98 4.10 -1.46
C TYR A 104 -5.43 4.88 -0.26
N LEU A 105 -4.57 4.27 0.59
CA LEU A 105 -3.88 4.99 1.64
C LEU A 105 -3.04 6.13 1.06
N MET A 106 -2.29 5.86 0.00
CA MET A 106 -1.49 6.86 -0.70
C MET A 106 -2.35 8.00 -1.28
N GLY A 107 -3.48 7.66 -1.90
CA GLY A 107 -4.44 8.63 -2.42
C GLY A 107 -5.00 9.54 -1.32
N MET A 108 -5.37 8.97 -0.16
CA MET A 108 -5.85 9.73 0.98
C MET A 108 -4.77 10.65 1.57
N ALA A 109 -3.53 10.17 1.68
CA ALA A 109 -2.42 10.96 2.16
C ALA A 109 -2.16 12.19 1.26
N LEU A 110 -2.27 12.02 -0.04
CA LEU A 110 -2.14 13.11 -1.00
C LEU A 110 -3.33 14.08 -0.96
N LEU A 111 -4.56 13.58 -0.79
CA LEU A 111 -5.76 14.41 -0.60
C LEU A 111 -5.65 15.29 0.63
N GLU A 112 -5.12 14.75 1.74
CA GLU A 112 -4.96 15.48 3.00
C GLU A 112 -3.72 16.40 3.03
N GLY A 113 -2.96 16.46 1.94
CA GLY A 113 -1.83 17.37 1.80
C GLY A 113 -0.62 16.96 2.65
N ALA A 114 -0.27 15.69 2.64
CA ALA A 114 0.93 15.21 3.31
C ALA A 114 2.19 15.92 2.80
N ASP A 115 3.04 16.38 3.73
CA ASP A 115 4.36 16.92 3.41
C ASP A 115 5.39 15.79 3.25
N LYS A 116 5.21 14.73 4.04
CA LYS A 116 6.07 13.53 4.02
C LYS A 116 5.23 12.26 4.10
N ILE A 117 5.56 11.29 3.26
CA ILE A 117 4.98 9.94 3.28
C ILE A 117 6.11 8.93 3.38
N GLY A 118 6.12 8.12 4.44
CA GLY A 118 6.97 6.94 4.54
C GLY A 118 6.18 5.68 4.20
N ILE A 119 6.78 4.73 3.49
CA ILE A 119 6.11 3.50 3.04
C ILE A 119 6.90 2.31 3.56
N TRP A 120 6.35 1.58 4.54
CA TRP A 120 6.97 0.42 5.16
C TRP A 120 6.16 -0.84 4.93
N GLY A 121 6.83 -1.98 4.83
CA GLY A 121 6.18 -3.27 4.65
C GLY A 121 5.41 -3.41 3.34
N VAL A 122 5.81 -2.66 2.32
CA VAL A 122 5.21 -2.68 0.97
C VAL A 122 6.29 -3.01 -0.04
N ASP A 123 6.38 -4.28 -0.41
CA ASP A 123 7.43 -4.77 -1.32
C ASP A 123 6.95 -4.94 -2.75
N MET A 124 5.79 -5.56 -2.94
CA MET A 124 5.23 -5.86 -4.26
C MET A 124 6.28 -6.49 -5.20
N ALA A 125 7.08 -7.43 -4.66
CA ALA A 125 8.26 -7.96 -5.33
C ALA A 125 8.02 -9.28 -6.03
N ASP A 126 7.05 -10.06 -5.56
CA ASP A 126 6.73 -11.37 -6.13
C ASP A 126 5.91 -11.19 -7.41
N LEU A 127 6.61 -11.15 -8.52
CA LEU A 127 6.03 -10.99 -9.86
C LEU A 127 5.99 -12.31 -10.64
N GLU A 128 6.53 -13.39 -10.06
CA GLU A 128 6.62 -14.68 -10.73
C GLU A 128 5.26 -15.39 -10.76
N PRO A 129 4.96 -16.11 -11.83
CA PRO A 129 3.80 -16.98 -11.88
C PRO A 129 3.86 -18.05 -10.79
N VAL A 130 2.71 -18.43 -10.26
CA VAL A 130 2.63 -19.55 -9.32
C VAL A 130 3.12 -20.82 -10.00
N PRO A 131 4.07 -21.57 -9.42
CA PRO A 131 4.52 -22.83 -9.99
C PRO A 131 3.35 -23.78 -10.28
N GLY A 132 3.22 -24.21 -11.52
CA GLY A 132 2.13 -25.09 -11.96
C GLY A 132 0.90 -24.39 -12.56
N ASP A 133 0.82 -23.06 -12.48
CA ASP A 133 -0.22 -22.27 -13.16
C ASP A 133 0.40 -21.09 -13.92
N PRO A 134 0.80 -21.31 -15.19
CA PRO A 134 1.38 -20.24 -15.99
C PRO A 134 0.38 -19.15 -16.38
N SER A 135 -0.93 -19.36 -16.15
CA SER A 135 -1.96 -18.33 -16.37
C SER A 135 -2.12 -17.39 -15.16
N TYR A 136 -1.59 -17.76 -14.00
CA TYR A 136 -1.64 -16.93 -12.81
C TYR A 136 -0.63 -15.78 -12.92
N ILE A 137 -1.14 -14.60 -12.94
CA ILE A 137 -0.34 -13.37 -12.83
C ILE A 137 -0.48 -12.87 -11.41
N SER A 138 0.66 -12.74 -10.70
CA SER A 138 0.65 -12.17 -9.35
C SER A 138 -0.06 -10.81 -9.34
N GLU A 139 -0.89 -10.57 -8.34
CA GLU A 139 -1.54 -9.27 -8.16
C GLU A 139 -0.54 -8.10 -8.08
N PHE A 140 0.68 -8.36 -7.64
CA PHE A 140 1.73 -7.36 -7.60
C PHE A 140 2.15 -6.86 -8.98
N ALA A 141 1.93 -7.65 -10.03
CA ALA A 141 2.16 -7.21 -11.41
C ALA A 141 1.30 -5.99 -11.80
N TYR A 142 0.12 -5.85 -11.16
CA TYR A 142 -0.76 -4.68 -11.36
C TYR A 142 -0.57 -3.64 -10.27
N GLN A 143 -0.35 -4.07 -9.03
CA GLN A 143 -0.29 -3.18 -7.87
C GLN A 143 0.99 -2.36 -7.85
N ARG A 144 2.12 -2.96 -8.20
CA ARG A 144 3.42 -2.29 -8.20
C ARG A 144 3.50 -1.10 -9.18
N PRO A 145 3.14 -1.22 -10.46
CA PRO A 145 3.13 -0.08 -11.38
C PRO A 145 2.24 1.06 -10.90
N ASN A 146 1.09 0.75 -10.30
CA ASN A 146 0.20 1.74 -9.73
C ASN A 146 0.85 2.48 -8.55
N MET A 147 1.48 1.76 -7.62
CA MET A 147 2.18 2.39 -6.50
C MET A 147 3.38 3.22 -6.96
N GLU A 148 4.17 2.74 -7.91
CA GLU A 148 5.30 3.50 -8.48
C GLU A 148 4.83 4.78 -9.19
N TYR A 149 3.67 4.73 -9.87
CA TYR A 149 3.04 5.92 -10.43
C TYR A 149 2.63 6.92 -9.35
N LEU A 150 1.96 6.48 -8.27
CA LEU A 150 1.53 7.34 -7.17
C LEU A 150 2.73 7.94 -6.41
N ILE A 151 3.81 7.19 -6.24
CA ILE A 151 5.06 7.67 -5.65
C ILE A 151 5.65 8.78 -6.54
N GLY A 152 5.68 8.58 -7.86
CA GLY A 152 6.12 9.58 -8.82
C GLY A 152 5.26 10.85 -8.78
N LEU A 153 3.93 10.69 -8.71
CA LEU A 153 2.99 11.81 -8.57
C LEU A 153 3.22 12.58 -7.26
N ALA A 154 3.38 11.88 -6.13
CA ALA A 154 3.66 12.50 -4.84
C ALA A 154 4.94 13.35 -4.88
N ARG A 155 6.03 12.76 -5.37
CA ARG A 155 7.30 13.47 -5.54
C ARG A 155 7.19 14.66 -6.48
N GLY A 156 6.45 14.51 -7.58
CA GLY A 156 6.17 15.60 -8.53
C GLY A 156 5.36 16.75 -7.91
N ARG A 157 4.58 16.49 -6.86
CA ARG A 157 3.87 17.48 -6.06
C ARG A 157 4.69 18.06 -4.90
N GLY A 158 5.95 17.67 -4.77
CA GLY A 158 6.86 18.14 -3.73
C GLY A 158 6.74 17.40 -2.39
N VAL A 159 6.04 16.27 -2.34
CA VAL A 159 5.95 15.44 -1.14
C VAL A 159 7.26 14.66 -0.96
N ASP A 160 7.85 14.69 0.23
CA ASP A 160 8.99 13.85 0.59
C ASP A 160 8.52 12.39 0.77
N VAL A 161 8.90 11.50 -0.17
CA VAL A 161 8.53 10.08 -0.11
C VAL A 161 9.72 9.23 0.27
N TYR A 162 9.67 8.68 1.48
CA TYR A 162 10.65 7.73 2.01
C TYR A 162 10.20 6.28 1.76
N ILE A 163 11.12 5.47 1.30
CA ILE A 163 10.96 4.02 1.11
C ILE A 163 12.19 3.36 1.70
N PRO A 164 12.06 2.41 2.66
CA PRO A 164 13.19 1.72 3.28
C PRO A 164 14.12 1.11 2.25
N GLU A 165 15.42 1.07 2.55
CA GLU A 165 16.43 0.58 1.62
C GLU A 165 16.17 -0.86 1.16
N ARG A 166 15.66 -1.70 2.06
CA ARG A 166 15.35 -3.10 1.78
C ARG A 166 14.10 -3.33 0.94
N SER A 167 13.16 -2.38 0.90
CA SER A 167 11.98 -2.52 0.06
C SER A 167 12.37 -2.44 -1.42
N PRO A 168 11.91 -3.39 -2.25
CA PRO A 168 12.13 -3.36 -3.70
C PRO A 168 11.27 -2.33 -4.42
N LEU A 169 10.31 -1.73 -3.74
CA LEU A 169 9.38 -0.77 -4.33
C LEU A 169 10.11 0.47 -4.86
N ALA A 170 9.79 0.88 -6.07
CA ALA A 170 10.39 2.03 -6.76
C ALA A 170 11.93 2.01 -6.84
N LYS A 171 12.52 0.82 -6.80
CA LYS A 171 13.96 0.61 -6.89
C LYS A 171 14.31 -0.41 -7.96
N PHE A 172 15.50 -0.25 -8.49
CA PHE A 172 16.09 -1.25 -9.38
C PHE A 172 16.77 -2.35 -8.55
N HIS A 173 16.40 -3.60 -8.80
CA HIS A 173 17.04 -4.78 -8.24
C HIS A 173 17.87 -5.48 -9.31
N GLY A 174 19.08 -5.02 -9.49
CA GLY A 174 20.12 -5.76 -10.17
C GLY A 174 21.24 -6.03 -9.18
N GLU A 175 21.55 -7.28 -8.91
CA GLU A 175 22.66 -7.62 -8.04
C GLU A 175 23.94 -6.92 -8.50
N GLY A 176 24.58 -6.22 -7.60
CA GLY A 176 25.93 -5.67 -7.80
C GLY A 176 26.06 -4.42 -8.68
N ILE A 177 24.97 -3.77 -9.07
CA ILE A 177 25.06 -2.56 -9.89
C ILE A 177 24.87 -1.31 -9.01
N PRO A 178 25.92 -0.49 -8.80
CA PRO A 178 25.78 0.79 -8.15
C PRO A 178 24.78 1.69 -8.89
N LEU A 179 23.99 2.48 -8.17
CA LEU A 179 22.98 3.39 -8.73
C LEU A 179 23.51 4.27 -9.88
N GLY A 180 24.78 4.67 -9.83
CA GLY A 180 25.45 5.45 -10.89
C GLY A 180 25.79 4.69 -12.17
N LEU A 181 25.62 3.37 -12.19
CA LEU A 181 25.95 2.49 -13.32
C LEU A 181 24.73 1.73 -13.86
N MET A 182 23.57 2.35 -13.84
CA MET A 182 22.33 1.72 -14.34
C MET A 182 22.36 1.42 -15.84
N TYR A 183 23.19 2.12 -16.60
CA TYR A 183 23.32 1.95 -18.05
C TYR A 183 23.76 0.55 -18.50
N PRO A 184 24.70 -0.13 -17.85
CA PRO A 184 25.11 -1.46 -18.29
C PRO A 184 24.01 -2.51 -18.19
N SER A 185 23.04 -2.35 -17.27
CA SER A 185 21.90 -3.28 -17.12
C SER A 185 20.67 -2.88 -17.93
N TYR A 186 20.68 -1.68 -18.49
CA TYR A 186 19.57 -1.17 -19.29
C TYR A 186 19.19 -2.11 -20.44
N PRO A 187 20.14 -2.60 -21.25
CA PRO A 187 19.83 -3.56 -22.29
C PRO A 187 19.20 -4.86 -21.78
N GLN A 188 19.75 -5.44 -20.72
CA GLN A 188 19.23 -6.67 -20.13
C GLN A 188 17.79 -6.49 -19.58
N ARG A 189 17.54 -5.37 -18.91
CA ARG A 189 16.23 -5.05 -18.33
C ARG A 189 15.16 -4.85 -19.40
N TYR A 190 15.50 -4.26 -20.52
CA TYR A 190 14.54 -3.90 -21.57
C TYR A 190 14.67 -4.76 -22.83
N GLY A 191 15.46 -5.82 -22.81
CA GLY A 191 15.60 -6.76 -23.92
C GLY A 191 16.31 -6.22 -25.15
N TYR A 192 17.21 -5.28 -24.98
CA TYR A 192 18.02 -4.69 -26.07
C TYR A 192 19.35 -5.41 -26.33
N LEU A 193 19.57 -6.54 -25.68
CA LEU A 193 20.74 -7.44 -25.94
C LEU A 193 20.28 -8.76 -26.47
#